data_a4fec46bba2bef87b0aab2ce7457ca51
#
_entry.id   a4fec46bba2bef87b0aab2ce7457ca51
#
_cell.length_a   1.000
_cell.length_b   1.000
_cell.length_c   1.000
_cell.angle_alpha   90.00
_cell.angle_beta   90.00
_cell.angle_gamma   90.00
#
_symmetry.space_group_name_H-M   'P 1'
#
loop_
_entity.id
_entity.type
_entity.pdbx_description
1 polymer ?
#
loop_
_entity_poly.entity_id
_entity_poly.type
_entity_poly.pdbx_seq_one_letter_code
_entity_poly.pdbx_strand_id
1 'polypeptide(L)'
;MLSVEEFRLLVSRLRGNVKFLYFHLMGEPLLHPELPLFIGIAKENGLVPVLTTNGTLLGRAGAVAEALPHKIQISLHSHEGNCNGGLQNYIGEAMKFALDASSRGTIVVLRLWNRGGRDSMNGEIESLIESYCPQPWVERYDGWRLAENIYLEYDNLFEWPDAERDEYDCNEAFCYALRNQLGVLVDGTVVPCCLDHNGDVCLGNLFERALDDILSSPRAKALYDGFTRHEAVEPLCRRCGYMSVTKRFRK
;
A
#
# COMPACT_ATOMS: atom_id res chain seq x y z
N MET A 1 12.22 7.17 11.92
CA MET A 1 11.90 5.73 11.71
C MET A 1 11.44 5.17 13.04
N LEU A 2 10.52 4.19 13.02
CA LEU A 2 10.07 3.48 14.23
C LEU A 2 11.22 2.68 14.85
N SER A 3 11.33 2.68 16.17
CA SER A 3 12.15 1.73 16.90
C SER A 3 11.46 0.36 17.02
N VAL A 4 12.20 -0.67 17.41
CA VAL A 4 11.64 -2.01 17.64
C VAL A 4 10.61 -1.98 18.79
N GLU A 5 10.88 -1.21 19.84
CA GLU A 5 10.01 -1.03 21.01
C GLU A 5 8.69 -0.35 20.62
N GLU A 6 8.75 0.74 19.84
CA GLU A 6 7.56 1.42 19.33
C GLU A 6 6.74 0.51 18.42
N PHE A 7 7.40 -0.26 17.54
CA PHE A 7 6.70 -1.20 16.67
C PHE A 7 6.03 -2.32 17.46
N ARG A 8 6.67 -2.89 18.50
CA ARG A 8 6.05 -3.87 19.40
C ARG A 8 4.84 -3.30 20.11
N LEU A 9 4.91 -2.05 20.58
CA LEU A 9 3.77 -1.36 21.20
C LEU A 9 2.61 -1.21 20.21
N LEU A 10 2.87 -0.75 18.97
CA LEU A 10 1.86 -0.64 17.91
C LEU A 10 1.18 -1.99 17.66
N VAL A 11 1.97 -3.04 17.42
CA VAL A 11 1.45 -4.39 17.14
C VAL A 11 0.58 -4.91 18.29
N SER A 12 1.00 -4.66 19.54
CA SER A 12 0.22 -5.06 20.73
C SER A 12 -1.15 -4.39 20.78
N ARG A 13 -1.27 -3.14 20.35
CA ARG A 13 -2.52 -2.36 20.32
C ARG A 13 -3.40 -2.66 19.11
N LEU A 14 -2.82 -3.17 18.04
CA LEU A 14 -3.53 -3.58 16.82
C LEU A 14 -4.02 -5.03 16.88
N ARG A 15 -3.37 -5.87 17.71
CA ARG A 15 -3.69 -7.29 17.84
C ARG A 15 -5.15 -7.53 18.19
N GLY A 16 -5.81 -8.42 17.44
CA GLY A 16 -7.23 -8.76 17.63
C GLY A 16 -8.20 -7.81 16.90
N ASN A 17 -7.77 -6.61 16.52
CA ASN A 17 -8.60 -5.63 15.83
C ASN A 17 -8.39 -5.66 14.30
N VAL A 18 -7.18 -6.00 13.86
CA VAL A 18 -6.82 -6.05 12.45
C VAL A 18 -6.20 -7.39 12.09
N LYS A 19 -6.35 -7.81 10.83
CA LYS A 19 -5.78 -9.04 10.31
C LYS A 19 -4.50 -8.79 9.50
N PHE A 20 -4.53 -7.78 8.64
CA PHE A 20 -3.42 -7.45 7.75
C PHE A 20 -2.66 -6.24 8.25
N LEU A 21 -1.34 -6.30 8.21
CA LEU A 21 -0.45 -5.17 8.47
C LEU A 21 0.32 -4.83 7.20
N TYR A 22 0.05 -3.65 6.64
CA TYR A 22 0.70 -3.16 5.44
C TYR A 22 1.87 -2.25 5.81
N PHE A 23 3.08 -2.63 5.39
CA PHE A 23 4.27 -1.76 5.46
C PHE A 23 4.29 -0.84 4.25
N HIS A 24 3.56 0.26 4.36
CA HIS A 24 3.53 1.36 3.40
C HIS A 24 2.88 2.59 4.04
N LEU A 25 2.38 3.49 3.30
CA LEU A 25 1.69 4.73 3.52
C LEU A 25 2.48 5.83 2.83
N MET A 26 3.64 6.22 3.32
CA MET A 26 4.57 7.13 2.65
C MET A 26 6.01 6.66 2.87
N GLY A 27 6.87 6.91 1.88
CA GLY A 27 8.27 6.51 1.92
C GLY A 27 8.52 5.11 1.33
N GLU A 28 9.69 4.56 1.62
CA GLU A 28 10.13 3.26 1.12
C GLU A 28 10.49 2.35 2.31
N PRO A 29 9.72 1.27 2.55
CA PRO A 29 9.95 0.41 3.71
C PRO A 29 11.30 -0.33 3.66
N LEU A 30 11.84 -0.62 2.47
CA LEU A 30 13.15 -1.26 2.33
C LEU A 30 14.32 -0.38 2.81
N LEU A 31 14.09 0.89 3.13
CA LEU A 31 15.07 1.75 3.82
C LEU A 31 15.17 1.41 5.31
N HIS A 32 14.18 0.72 5.89
CA HIS A 32 14.21 0.40 7.31
C HIS A 32 15.07 -0.84 7.59
N PRO A 33 16.18 -0.72 8.34
CA PRO A 33 17.11 -1.84 8.56
C PRO A 33 16.47 -3.01 9.30
N GLU A 34 15.52 -2.74 10.19
CA GLU A 34 14.84 -3.74 11.02
C GLU A 34 13.55 -4.29 10.36
N LEU A 35 13.29 -4.01 9.07
CA LEU A 35 12.08 -4.47 8.39
C LEU A 35 11.88 -5.99 8.45
N PRO A 36 12.92 -6.84 8.26
CA PRO A 36 12.77 -8.29 8.43
C PRO A 36 12.33 -8.69 9.84
N LEU A 37 12.86 -8.03 10.87
CA LEU A 37 12.44 -8.23 12.27
C LEU A 37 10.99 -7.80 12.48
N PHE A 38 10.56 -6.67 11.91
CA PHE A 38 9.18 -6.20 11.99
C PHE A 38 8.19 -7.18 11.34
N ILE A 39 8.55 -7.78 10.22
CA ILE A 39 7.75 -8.84 9.58
C ILE A 39 7.59 -10.04 10.54
N GLY A 40 8.68 -10.45 11.20
CA GLY A 40 8.67 -11.51 12.22
C GLY A 40 7.75 -11.17 13.39
N ILE A 41 7.92 -9.99 14.01
CA ILE A 41 7.08 -9.51 15.12
C ILE A 41 5.60 -9.49 14.74
N ALA A 42 5.25 -9.01 13.53
CA ALA A 42 3.87 -9.00 13.07
C ALA A 42 3.29 -10.42 13.01
N LYS A 43 4.02 -11.38 12.43
CA LYS A 43 3.60 -12.80 12.33
C LYS A 43 3.43 -13.45 13.71
N GLU A 44 4.38 -13.24 14.62
CA GLU A 44 4.31 -13.74 16.00
C GLU A 44 3.07 -13.26 16.75
N ASN A 45 2.55 -12.09 16.39
CA ASN A 45 1.33 -11.51 16.97
C ASN A 45 0.06 -11.82 16.16
N GLY A 46 0.13 -12.74 15.21
CA GLY A 46 -1.02 -13.19 14.41
C GLY A 46 -1.46 -12.21 13.33
N LEU A 47 -0.64 -11.19 13.01
CA LEU A 47 -0.88 -10.29 11.90
C LEU A 47 -0.29 -10.85 10.60
N VAL A 48 -0.93 -10.55 9.49
CA VAL A 48 -0.50 -10.96 8.15
C VAL A 48 0.27 -9.81 7.49
N PRO A 49 1.62 -9.87 7.41
CA PRO A 49 2.42 -8.78 6.87
C PRO A 49 2.32 -8.70 5.34
N VAL A 50 2.05 -7.50 4.83
CA VAL A 50 2.05 -7.13 3.42
C VAL A 50 3.00 -5.96 3.22
N LEU A 51 3.89 -6.07 2.23
CA LEU A 51 4.86 -5.03 1.89
C LEU A 51 4.47 -4.34 0.60
N THR A 52 4.60 -3.01 0.53
CA THR A 52 4.56 -2.25 -0.72
C THR A 52 5.87 -1.48 -0.88
N THR A 53 6.54 -1.65 -2.01
CA THR A 53 7.84 -1.02 -2.29
C THR A 53 7.85 -0.38 -3.69
N ASN A 54 8.66 0.66 -3.84
CA ASN A 54 8.95 1.24 -5.16
C ASN A 54 9.96 0.40 -5.97
N GLY A 55 10.50 -0.67 -5.40
CA GLY A 55 11.38 -1.62 -6.09
C GLY A 55 12.84 -1.20 -6.24
N THR A 56 13.24 0.01 -5.85
CA THR A 56 14.61 0.52 -6.11
C THR A 56 15.70 -0.14 -5.27
N LEU A 57 15.32 -0.85 -4.19
CA LEU A 57 16.25 -1.46 -3.24
C LEU A 57 16.17 -3.01 -3.23
N LEU A 58 15.48 -3.61 -4.19
CA LEU A 58 15.25 -5.06 -4.22
C LEU A 58 16.54 -5.88 -4.34
N GLY A 59 17.56 -5.38 -5.03
CA GLY A 59 18.87 -6.04 -5.10
C GLY A 59 19.55 -6.26 -3.73
N ARG A 60 19.07 -5.60 -2.67
CA ARG A 60 19.57 -5.73 -1.29
C ARG A 60 18.54 -6.30 -0.31
N ALA A 61 17.37 -6.71 -0.79
CA ALA A 61 16.23 -7.10 0.03
C ALA A 61 16.13 -8.61 0.31
N GLY A 62 17.21 -9.38 0.17
CA GLY A 62 17.21 -10.82 0.41
C GLY A 62 16.67 -11.23 1.79
N ALA A 63 17.08 -10.52 2.84
CA ALA A 63 16.59 -10.74 4.21
C ALA A 63 15.05 -10.53 4.35
N VAL A 64 14.46 -9.66 3.53
CA VAL A 64 13.00 -9.47 3.49
C VAL A 64 12.31 -10.65 2.84
N ALA A 65 12.88 -11.22 1.77
CA ALA A 65 12.37 -12.45 1.16
C ALA A 65 12.47 -13.63 2.14
N GLU A 66 13.54 -13.72 2.92
CA GLU A 66 13.74 -14.74 3.97
C GLU A 66 12.77 -14.60 5.15
N ALA A 67 12.35 -13.38 5.48
CA ALA A 67 11.35 -13.11 6.52
C ALA A 67 9.93 -13.58 6.13
N LEU A 68 9.71 -13.95 4.87
CA LEU A 68 8.48 -14.53 4.34
C LEU A 68 7.24 -13.67 4.65
N PRO A 69 7.16 -12.42 4.19
CA PRO A 69 5.90 -11.69 4.24
C PRO A 69 4.84 -12.44 3.41
N HIS A 70 3.58 -12.29 3.78
CA HIS A 70 2.49 -12.94 3.06
C HIS A 70 2.40 -12.47 1.60
N LYS A 71 2.55 -11.16 1.39
CA LYS A 71 2.50 -10.54 0.06
C LYS A 71 3.49 -9.39 -0.04
N ILE A 72 4.09 -9.27 -1.23
CA ILE A 72 4.90 -8.11 -1.61
C ILE A 72 4.30 -7.50 -2.88
N GLN A 73 4.11 -6.19 -2.84
CA GLN A 73 3.60 -5.39 -3.96
C GLN A 73 4.72 -4.47 -4.44
N ILE A 74 5.13 -4.64 -5.69
CA ILE A 74 6.23 -3.87 -6.30
C ILE A 74 5.62 -2.88 -7.28
N SER A 75 5.73 -1.58 -7.00
CA SER A 75 5.17 -0.50 -7.81
C SER A 75 6.10 -0.19 -8.99
N LEU A 76 6.04 -0.99 -10.06
CA LEU A 76 6.92 -0.83 -11.23
C LEU A 76 6.74 0.52 -11.94
N HIS A 77 5.53 1.08 -11.89
CA HIS A 77 5.23 2.41 -12.43
C HIS A 77 5.99 3.55 -11.74
N SER A 78 6.62 3.29 -10.60
CA SER A 78 7.40 4.31 -9.89
C SER A 78 8.83 4.47 -10.43
N HIS A 79 9.24 3.65 -11.41
CA HIS A 79 10.60 3.65 -11.95
C HIS A 79 11.03 5.03 -12.49
N GLU A 80 10.15 5.75 -13.19
CA GLU A 80 10.47 7.06 -13.79
C GLU A 80 10.87 8.11 -12.75
N GLY A 81 10.31 8.04 -11.54
CA GLY A 81 10.62 8.95 -10.45
C GLY A 81 11.80 8.52 -9.56
N ASN A 82 12.21 7.24 -9.61
CA ASN A 82 13.05 6.64 -8.58
C ASN A 82 14.27 5.87 -9.11
N CYS A 83 14.46 5.70 -10.44
CA CYS A 83 15.54 4.87 -10.99
C CYS A 83 16.63 5.64 -11.68
N ASN A 84 17.85 5.54 -11.16
CA ASN A 84 19.07 6.05 -11.81
C ASN A 84 19.80 4.99 -12.67
N GLY A 85 19.38 3.72 -12.65
CA GLY A 85 20.11 2.59 -13.25
C GLY A 85 19.57 2.03 -14.56
N GLY A 86 18.60 2.69 -15.19
CA GLY A 86 17.95 2.23 -16.41
C GLY A 86 16.87 1.15 -16.16
N LEU A 87 15.86 1.13 -17.05
CA LEU A 87 14.68 0.28 -16.95
C LEU A 87 15.02 -1.21 -16.89
N GLN A 88 15.91 -1.66 -17.79
CA GLN A 88 16.27 -3.07 -17.87
C GLN A 88 16.87 -3.62 -16.58
N ASN A 89 17.77 -2.86 -15.95
CA ASN A 89 18.37 -3.26 -14.67
C ASN A 89 17.33 -3.28 -13.56
N TYR A 90 16.47 -2.25 -13.49
CA TYR A 90 15.41 -2.16 -12.49
C TYR A 90 14.41 -3.33 -12.58
N ILE A 91 13.90 -3.62 -13.79
CA ILE A 91 12.99 -4.76 -13.98
C ILE A 91 13.73 -6.09 -13.72
N GLY A 92 15.00 -6.20 -14.12
CA GLY A 92 15.81 -7.37 -13.83
C GLY A 92 15.94 -7.68 -12.34
N GLU A 93 16.23 -6.67 -11.51
CA GLU A 93 16.29 -6.82 -10.05
C GLU A 93 14.91 -7.15 -9.45
N ALA A 94 13.85 -6.49 -9.93
CA ALA A 94 12.49 -6.78 -9.49
C ALA A 94 12.06 -8.22 -9.81
N MET A 95 12.37 -8.72 -11.00
CA MET A 95 12.02 -10.07 -11.42
C MET A 95 12.84 -11.15 -10.69
N LYS A 96 14.15 -10.95 -10.50
CA LYS A 96 14.98 -11.86 -9.71
C LYS A 96 14.45 -11.98 -8.28
N PHE A 97 14.14 -10.85 -7.65
CA PHE A 97 13.55 -10.82 -6.32
C PHE A 97 12.17 -11.49 -6.28
N ALA A 98 11.31 -11.22 -7.28
CA ALA A 98 9.98 -11.81 -7.37
C ALA A 98 10.04 -13.33 -7.49
N LEU A 99 10.94 -13.87 -8.31
CA LEU A 99 11.15 -15.31 -8.48
C LEU A 99 11.69 -15.98 -7.19
N ASP A 100 12.64 -15.35 -6.50
CA ASP A 100 13.14 -15.86 -5.22
C ASP A 100 12.04 -15.84 -4.14
N ALA A 101 11.37 -14.71 -3.92
CA ALA A 101 10.32 -14.57 -2.92
C ALA A 101 9.13 -15.52 -3.18
N SER A 102 8.71 -15.67 -4.44
CA SER A 102 7.61 -16.57 -4.81
C SER A 102 7.96 -18.04 -4.61
N SER A 103 9.20 -18.45 -4.87
CA SER A 103 9.68 -19.82 -4.64
C SER A 103 9.65 -20.21 -3.16
N ARG A 104 9.68 -19.22 -2.26
CA ARG A 104 9.56 -19.37 -0.80
C ARG A 104 8.10 -19.29 -0.31
N GLY A 105 7.11 -19.12 -1.22
CA GLY A 105 5.68 -19.06 -0.89
C GLY A 105 5.11 -17.67 -0.69
N THR A 106 5.88 -16.60 -0.86
CA THR A 106 5.38 -15.21 -0.82
C THR A 106 4.62 -14.89 -2.10
N ILE A 107 3.44 -14.28 -1.99
CA ILE A 107 2.71 -13.73 -3.13
C ILE A 107 3.40 -12.44 -3.58
N VAL A 108 3.79 -12.35 -4.85
CA VAL A 108 4.38 -11.14 -5.43
C VAL A 108 3.44 -10.54 -6.46
N VAL A 109 3.15 -9.25 -6.31
CA VAL A 109 2.30 -8.48 -7.21
C VAL A 109 3.12 -7.35 -7.81
N LEU A 110 3.34 -7.41 -9.10
CA LEU A 110 3.93 -6.34 -9.90
C LEU A 110 2.81 -5.36 -10.29
N ARG A 111 2.96 -4.07 -10.01
CA ARG A 111 1.90 -3.08 -10.22
C ARG A 111 2.27 -2.08 -11.30
N LEU A 112 1.35 -1.88 -12.24
CA LEU A 112 1.35 -0.81 -13.23
C LEU A 112 0.08 0.04 -13.03
N TRP A 113 0.05 0.82 -11.93
CA TRP A 113 -1.07 1.67 -11.53
C TRP A 113 -0.93 3.09 -12.09
N ASN A 114 -0.74 3.19 -13.40
CA ASN A 114 -0.44 4.43 -14.13
C ASN A 114 -1.27 4.59 -15.41
N ARG A 115 -2.29 3.73 -15.65
CA ARG A 115 -3.14 3.81 -16.83
C ARG A 115 -3.88 5.15 -16.89
N GLY A 116 -3.88 5.75 -18.07
CA GLY A 116 -4.46 7.08 -18.30
C GLY A 116 -3.56 8.22 -17.83
N GLY A 117 -2.30 7.93 -17.49
CA GLY A 117 -1.27 8.90 -17.13
C GLY A 117 0.06 8.61 -17.82
N ARG A 118 1.12 8.37 -17.05
CA ARG A 118 2.46 8.04 -17.56
C ARG A 118 2.60 6.53 -17.81
N ASP A 119 1.94 6.02 -18.84
CA ASP A 119 1.85 4.58 -19.14
C ASP A 119 2.58 4.16 -20.42
N SER A 120 3.30 5.08 -21.07
CA SER A 120 4.02 4.83 -22.34
C SER A 120 5.10 3.74 -22.23
N MET A 121 5.67 3.51 -21.06
CA MET A 121 6.69 2.49 -20.82
C MET A 121 6.12 1.12 -20.47
N ASN A 122 4.81 0.97 -20.27
CA ASN A 122 4.22 -0.28 -19.83
C ASN A 122 4.49 -1.44 -20.80
N GLY A 123 4.42 -1.22 -22.09
CA GLY A 123 4.72 -2.26 -23.08
C GLY A 123 6.18 -2.74 -23.06
N GLU A 124 7.13 -1.84 -22.81
CA GLU A 124 8.54 -2.21 -22.64
C GLU A 124 8.76 -2.98 -21.33
N ILE A 125 8.12 -2.55 -20.25
CA ILE A 125 8.13 -3.26 -18.94
C ILE A 125 7.58 -4.67 -19.11
N GLU A 126 6.44 -4.84 -19.78
CA GLU A 126 5.83 -6.14 -20.05
C GLU A 126 6.76 -7.05 -20.87
N SER A 127 7.40 -6.53 -21.91
CA SER A 127 8.36 -7.27 -22.71
C SER A 127 9.58 -7.74 -21.90
N LEU A 128 10.06 -6.91 -20.97
CA LEU A 128 11.14 -7.28 -20.07
C LEU A 128 10.68 -8.35 -19.07
N ILE A 129 9.48 -8.25 -18.51
CA ILE A 129 8.89 -9.26 -17.62
C ILE A 129 8.76 -10.60 -18.35
N GLU A 130 8.31 -10.61 -19.60
CA GLU A 130 8.16 -11.82 -20.43
C GLU A 130 9.47 -12.58 -20.59
N SER A 131 10.60 -11.89 -20.62
CA SER A 131 11.92 -12.54 -20.67
C SER A 131 12.24 -13.38 -19.42
N TYR A 132 11.60 -13.13 -18.28
CA TYR A 132 11.73 -13.87 -17.02
C TYR A 132 10.58 -14.86 -16.79
N CYS A 133 9.38 -14.49 -17.22
CA CYS A 133 8.17 -15.30 -17.11
C CYS A 133 7.51 -15.40 -18.50
N PRO A 134 7.93 -16.38 -19.34
CA PRO A 134 7.40 -16.53 -20.69
C PRO A 134 5.89 -16.75 -20.73
N GLN A 135 5.23 -16.28 -21.77
CA GLN A 135 3.83 -16.57 -22.03
C GLN A 135 3.59 -18.05 -22.36
N PRO A 136 2.35 -18.58 -22.24
CA PRO A 136 1.10 -17.81 -22.01
C PRO A 136 0.87 -17.48 -20.54
N TRP A 137 0.50 -16.24 -20.27
CA TRP A 137 0.01 -15.79 -18.95
C TRP A 137 -1.47 -16.11 -18.78
N VAL A 138 -1.91 -16.29 -17.55
CA VAL A 138 -3.32 -16.57 -17.25
C VAL A 138 -4.04 -15.26 -16.90
N GLU A 139 -5.07 -14.91 -17.67
CA GLU A 139 -5.86 -13.69 -17.47
C GLU A 139 -6.57 -13.68 -16.12
N ARG A 140 -6.61 -12.53 -15.49
CA ARG A 140 -7.31 -12.22 -14.24
C ARG A 140 -8.10 -10.94 -14.43
N TYR A 141 -9.01 -10.63 -13.49
CA TYR A 141 -9.89 -9.46 -13.57
C TYR A 141 -9.14 -8.13 -13.77
N ASP A 142 -7.99 -7.96 -13.11
CA ASP A 142 -7.20 -6.72 -13.05
C ASP A 142 -5.81 -6.86 -13.67
N GLY A 143 -5.54 -7.96 -14.39
CA GLY A 143 -4.24 -8.20 -15.00
C GLY A 143 -3.96 -9.66 -15.33
N TRP A 144 -2.79 -10.16 -14.94
CA TRP A 144 -2.29 -11.47 -15.32
C TRP A 144 -1.69 -12.25 -14.14
N ARG A 145 -1.83 -13.56 -14.13
CA ARG A 145 -0.94 -14.43 -13.37
C ARG A 145 0.19 -14.87 -14.29
N LEU A 146 1.42 -14.49 -13.96
CA LEU A 146 2.61 -14.74 -14.76
C LEU A 146 3.22 -16.12 -14.47
N ALA A 147 3.26 -16.49 -13.19
CA ALA A 147 3.77 -17.74 -12.67
C ALA A 147 3.09 -18.09 -11.35
N GLU A 148 3.52 -19.15 -10.67
CA GLU A 148 3.05 -19.47 -9.33
C GLU A 148 3.40 -18.32 -8.36
N ASN A 149 2.38 -17.78 -7.68
CA ASN A 149 2.49 -16.66 -6.76
C ASN A 149 3.04 -15.34 -7.35
N ILE A 150 3.14 -15.19 -8.68
CA ILE A 150 3.56 -13.96 -9.34
C ILE A 150 2.43 -13.43 -10.20
N TYR A 151 2.05 -12.18 -9.96
CA TYR A 151 0.95 -11.50 -10.63
C TYR A 151 1.40 -10.14 -11.19
N LEU A 152 0.79 -9.70 -12.29
CA LEU A 152 0.90 -8.36 -12.84
C LEU A 152 -0.48 -7.71 -12.79
N GLU A 153 -0.61 -6.60 -12.07
CA GLU A 153 -1.86 -5.87 -11.88
C GLU A 153 -1.79 -4.46 -12.46
N TYR A 154 -2.91 -4.02 -13.02
CA TYR A 154 -3.05 -2.68 -13.60
C TYR A 154 -4.15 -1.91 -12.86
N ASP A 155 -3.93 -0.61 -12.72
CA ASP A 155 -4.96 0.33 -12.25
C ASP A 155 -4.77 1.70 -12.90
N ASN A 156 -5.79 2.54 -12.80
CA ASN A 156 -5.74 3.90 -13.29
C ASN A 156 -4.93 4.80 -12.36
N LEU A 157 -4.25 5.76 -12.95
CA LEU A 157 -3.67 6.84 -12.18
C LEU A 157 -4.78 7.62 -11.46
N PHE A 158 -4.52 7.99 -10.21
CA PHE A 158 -5.38 8.89 -9.45
C PHE A 158 -4.53 10.00 -8.79
N GLU A 159 -5.17 11.11 -8.52
CA GLU A 159 -4.54 12.19 -7.79
C GLU A 159 -4.66 11.96 -6.27
N TRP A 160 -3.54 12.15 -5.58
CA TRP A 160 -3.51 12.07 -4.12
C TRP A 160 -4.42 13.15 -3.51
N PRO A 161 -5.09 12.86 -2.39
CA PRO A 161 -5.88 13.86 -1.71
C PRO A 161 -5.00 15.02 -1.22
N ASP A 162 -5.55 16.22 -1.31
CA ASP A 162 -4.90 17.45 -0.85
C ASP A 162 -5.98 18.35 -0.24
N ALA A 163 -5.86 18.62 1.06
CA ALA A 163 -6.84 19.40 1.80
C ALA A 163 -6.91 20.88 1.36
N GLU A 164 -5.85 21.39 0.71
CA GLU A 164 -5.74 22.76 0.24
C GLU A 164 -6.15 22.94 -1.23
N ARG A 165 -6.39 21.86 -1.97
CA ARG A 165 -6.76 21.92 -3.39
C ARG A 165 -8.15 22.48 -3.59
N ASP A 166 -8.30 23.51 -4.41
CA ASP A 166 -9.58 24.15 -4.71
C ASP A 166 -10.44 23.40 -5.75
N GLU A 167 -9.82 22.56 -6.59
CA GLU A 167 -10.44 22.01 -7.81
C GLU A 167 -11.41 20.84 -7.57
N TYR A 168 -11.39 20.22 -6.39
CA TYR A 168 -12.24 19.09 -6.03
C TYR A 168 -12.93 19.32 -4.69
N ASP A 169 -14.19 19.66 -4.70
CA ASP A 169 -15.03 19.62 -3.50
C ASP A 169 -16.25 18.72 -3.76
N CYS A 170 -16.11 17.42 -3.45
CA CYS A 170 -17.17 16.46 -3.61
C CYS A 170 -17.73 16.05 -2.26
N ASN A 171 -18.88 16.58 -1.90
CA ASN A 171 -19.57 16.21 -0.65
C ASN A 171 -20.20 14.83 -0.69
N GLU A 172 -20.60 14.34 -1.88
CA GLU A 172 -21.21 13.02 -2.02
C GLU A 172 -20.15 11.95 -2.32
N ALA A 173 -19.84 11.14 -1.32
CA ALA A 173 -18.79 10.14 -1.42
C ALA A 173 -19.06 8.92 -0.53
N PHE A 174 -18.64 7.75 -1.00
CA PHE A 174 -18.52 6.55 -0.17
C PHE A 174 -17.07 6.10 -0.16
N CYS A 175 -16.56 5.79 1.04
CA CYS A 175 -15.20 5.28 1.23
C CYS A 175 -15.18 4.16 2.25
N TYR A 176 -14.19 3.27 2.13
CA TYR A 176 -13.94 2.20 3.08
C TYR A 176 -13.04 2.62 4.25
N ALA A 177 -12.67 3.91 4.34
CA ALA A 177 -11.92 4.45 5.47
C ALA A 177 -12.61 4.11 6.81
N LEU A 178 -11.84 3.65 7.78
CA LEU A 178 -12.29 3.13 9.09
C LEU A 178 -13.26 1.92 9.04
N ARG A 179 -13.61 1.41 7.85
CA ARG A 179 -14.42 0.19 7.70
C ARG A 179 -13.55 -1.06 7.53
N ASN A 180 -12.60 -1.00 6.63
CA ASN A 180 -11.69 -2.10 6.35
C ASN A 180 -10.22 -1.70 6.38
N GLN A 181 -9.92 -0.44 6.61
CA GLN A 181 -8.55 0.09 6.70
C GLN A 181 -8.47 1.31 7.61
N LEU A 182 -7.30 1.51 8.16
CA LEU A 182 -6.81 2.74 8.79
C LEU A 182 -5.30 2.84 8.52
N GLY A 183 -4.71 4.02 8.72
CA GLY A 183 -3.28 4.21 8.68
C GLY A 183 -2.72 4.57 10.05
N VAL A 184 -1.44 4.27 10.26
CA VAL A 184 -0.68 4.70 11.43
C VAL A 184 0.63 5.29 10.94
N LEU A 185 0.87 6.55 11.25
CA LEU A 185 2.11 7.23 10.91
C LEU A 185 3.24 6.82 11.86
N VAL A 186 4.47 7.19 11.50
CA VAL A 186 5.68 6.80 12.24
C VAL A 186 5.72 7.33 13.67
N ASP A 187 5.00 8.40 13.97
CA ASP A 187 4.84 9.01 15.30
C ASP A 187 3.65 8.45 16.09
N GLY A 188 3.00 7.40 15.56
CA GLY A 188 1.83 6.76 16.18
C GLY A 188 0.51 7.42 15.85
N THR A 189 0.47 8.51 15.09
CA THR A 189 -0.76 9.19 14.67
C THR A 189 -1.63 8.25 13.83
N VAL A 190 -2.90 8.09 14.24
CA VAL A 190 -3.90 7.29 13.51
C VAL A 190 -4.63 8.16 12.51
N VAL A 191 -4.67 7.71 11.26
CA VAL A 191 -5.33 8.37 10.12
C VAL A 191 -6.37 7.43 9.50
N PRO A 192 -7.39 7.93 8.80
CA PRO A 192 -8.50 7.12 8.31
C PRO A 192 -8.13 6.15 7.17
N CYS A 193 -7.08 6.44 6.41
CA CYS A 193 -6.65 5.61 5.28
C CYS A 193 -5.19 5.86 4.92
N CYS A 194 -4.65 5.03 4.00
CA CYS A 194 -3.26 5.13 3.54
C CYS A 194 -2.97 6.35 2.64
N LEU A 195 -3.97 7.13 2.25
CA LEU A 195 -3.78 8.32 1.43
C LEU A 195 -3.61 9.60 2.27
N ASP A 196 -3.93 9.55 3.56
CA ASP A 196 -3.70 10.65 4.50
C ASP A 196 -2.27 10.55 5.08
N HIS A 197 -1.30 10.89 4.26
CA HIS A 197 0.11 10.74 4.59
C HIS A 197 0.67 11.87 5.46
N ASN A 198 -0.02 13.01 5.52
CA ASN A 198 0.37 14.15 6.34
C ASN A 198 -0.29 14.14 7.74
N GLY A 199 -1.31 13.28 7.95
CA GLY A 199 -2.06 13.27 9.19
C GLY A 199 -3.10 14.40 9.29
N ASP A 200 -3.59 14.91 8.16
CA ASP A 200 -4.59 15.98 8.10
C ASP A 200 -5.87 15.60 8.87
N VAL A 201 -6.22 14.33 8.85
CA VAL A 201 -7.34 13.76 9.62
C VAL A 201 -6.81 12.93 10.78
N CYS A 202 -6.10 13.56 11.72
CA CYS A 202 -5.64 12.91 12.95
C CYS A 202 -6.83 12.48 13.81
N LEU A 203 -6.93 11.17 14.11
CA LEU A 203 -7.97 10.57 14.94
C LEU A 203 -7.52 10.33 16.38
N GLY A 204 -6.22 10.34 16.63
CA GLY A 204 -5.57 10.11 17.91
C GLY A 204 -4.19 9.48 17.71
N ASN A 205 -3.56 9.02 18.79
CA ASN A 205 -2.21 8.45 18.74
C ASN A 205 -2.17 7.08 19.43
N LEU A 206 -1.67 6.06 18.72
CA LEU A 206 -1.57 4.69 19.24
C LEU A 206 -0.45 4.52 20.27
N PHE A 207 0.48 5.44 20.41
CA PHE A 207 1.44 5.40 21.54
C PHE A 207 0.82 5.87 22.86
N GLU A 208 -0.30 6.60 22.79
CA GLU A 208 -0.95 7.19 23.96
C GLU A 208 -2.23 6.43 24.36
N ARG A 209 -3.04 5.98 23.39
CA ARG A 209 -4.38 5.45 23.58
C ARG A 209 -4.59 4.10 22.91
N ALA A 210 -5.54 3.32 23.42
CA ALA A 210 -6.00 2.09 22.77
C ALA A 210 -6.73 2.40 21.46
N LEU A 211 -6.70 1.47 20.49
CA LEU A 211 -7.36 1.65 19.19
C LEU A 211 -8.87 1.85 19.35
N ASP A 212 -9.53 1.11 20.23
CA ASP A 212 -10.97 1.20 20.46
C ASP A 212 -11.38 2.58 20.98
N ASP A 213 -10.55 3.21 21.82
CA ASP A 213 -10.78 4.57 22.31
C ASP A 213 -10.68 5.60 21.17
N ILE A 214 -9.70 5.42 20.28
CA ILE A 214 -9.50 6.27 19.11
C ILE A 214 -10.68 6.15 18.15
N LEU A 215 -11.08 4.94 17.81
CA LEU A 215 -12.21 4.67 16.91
C LEU A 215 -13.56 5.09 17.51
N SER A 216 -13.66 5.15 18.84
CA SER A 216 -14.85 5.64 19.54
C SER A 216 -14.92 7.16 19.67
N SER A 217 -13.89 7.88 19.22
CA SER A 217 -13.84 9.35 19.27
C SER A 217 -14.94 9.99 18.42
N PRO A 218 -15.41 11.21 18.78
CA PRO A 218 -16.43 11.89 17.99
C PRO A 218 -16.04 12.10 16.52
N ARG A 219 -14.76 12.40 16.25
CA ARG A 219 -14.25 12.62 14.86
C ARG A 219 -14.28 11.31 14.07
N ALA A 220 -13.81 10.20 14.63
CA ALA A 220 -13.82 8.90 13.95
C ALA A 220 -15.25 8.44 13.66
N LYS A 221 -16.17 8.61 14.62
CA LYS A 221 -17.60 8.31 14.41
C LYS A 221 -18.23 9.18 13.34
N ALA A 222 -17.98 10.49 13.37
CA ALA A 222 -18.52 11.41 12.36
C ALA A 222 -18.06 11.02 10.95
N LEU A 223 -16.79 10.63 10.78
CA LEU A 223 -16.25 10.16 9.51
C LEU A 223 -16.92 8.85 9.05
N TYR A 224 -17.02 7.86 9.94
CA TYR A 224 -17.66 6.56 9.64
C TYR A 224 -19.12 6.73 9.26
N ASP A 225 -19.88 7.51 10.05
CA ASP A 225 -21.31 7.78 9.83
C ASP A 225 -21.53 8.63 8.58
N GLY A 226 -20.64 9.60 8.32
CA GLY A 226 -20.67 10.38 7.10
C GLY A 226 -20.61 9.49 5.85
N PHE A 227 -19.62 8.61 5.75
CA PHE A 227 -19.55 7.68 4.62
C PHE A 227 -20.72 6.68 4.57
N THR A 228 -21.35 6.35 5.71
CA THR A 228 -22.59 5.56 5.71
C THR A 228 -23.74 6.31 5.04
N ARG A 229 -23.80 7.62 5.19
CA ARG A 229 -24.78 8.50 4.52
C ARG A 229 -24.33 9.00 3.15
N HIS A 230 -23.19 8.49 2.64
CA HIS A 230 -22.55 8.96 1.39
C HIS A 230 -22.05 10.41 1.46
N GLU A 231 -21.63 10.87 2.62
CA GLU A 231 -21.12 12.23 2.87
C GLU A 231 -19.63 12.21 3.20
N ALA A 232 -18.81 12.99 2.53
CA ALA A 232 -17.42 13.26 2.90
C ALA A 232 -17.37 14.41 3.89
N VAL A 233 -17.20 14.12 5.17
CA VAL A 233 -17.23 15.14 6.24
C VAL A 233 -15.90 15.89 6.41
N GLU A 234 -14.76 15.27 6.04
CA GLU A 234 -13.44 15.86 6.18
C GLU A 234 -13.01 16.58 4.88
N PRO A 235 -12.35 17.75 4.97
CA PRO A 235 -11.87 18.48 3.78
C PRO A 235 -10.96 17.63 2.87
N LEU A 236 -10.04 16.87 3.45
CA LEU A 236 -9.17 15.94 2.71
C LEU A 236 -9.98 14.92 1.91
N CYS A 237 -11.03 14.35 2.52
CA CYS A 237 -11.88 13.35 1.87
C CYS A 237 -12.70 13.95 0.72
N ARG A 238 -13.16 15.19 0.84
CA ARG A 238 -13.87 15.90 -0.23
C ARG A 238 -13.00 16.14 -1.46
N ARG A 239 -11.69 16.26 -1.25
CA ARG A 239 -10.68 16.55 -2.28
C ARG A 239 -9.84 15.31 -2.66
N CYS A 240 -10.37 14.12 -2.44
CA CYS A 240 -9.68 12.86 -2.72
C CYS A 240 -9.92 12.40 -4.16
N GLY A 241 -8.88 12.41 -4.99
CA GLY A 241 -8.95 11.94 -6.38
C GLY A 241 -9.26 10.45 -6.50
N TYR A 242 -8.90 9.62 -5.53
CA TYR A 242 -9.23 8.20 -5.50
C TYR A 242 -10.74 7.94 -5.47
N MET A 243 -11.52 8.84 -4.87
CA MET A 243 -12.99 8.75 -4.84
C MET A 243 -13.61 8.84 -6.25
N SER A 244 -13.00 9.57 -7.17
CA SER A 244 -13.47 9.67 -8.55
C SER A 244 -13.24 8.38 -9.34
N VAL A 245 -12.16 7.66 -9.03
CA VAL A 245 -11.84 6.35 -9.65
C VAL A 245 -12.81 5.27 -9.16
N THR A 246 -13.09 5.23 -7.86
CA THR A 246 -14.02 4.24 -7.27
C THR A 246 -15.47 4.41 -7.70
N LYS A 247 -15.92 5.62 -8.06
CA LYS A 247 -17.27 5.87 -8.62
C LYS A 247 -17.50 5.16 -9.97
N ARG A 248 -16.44 4.89 -10.75
CA ARG A 248 -16.55 4.20 -12.05
C ARG A 248 -16.88 2.71 -11.92
N PHE A 249 -16.65 2.09 -10.79
CA PHE A 249 -16.93 0.67 -10.54
C PHE A 249 -18.36 0.38 -10.03
N ARG A 250 -19.23 1.40 -9.96
CA ARG A 250 -20.63 1.28 -9.49
C ARG A 250 -21.69 1.31 -10.60
N LYS A 251 -21.30 1.05 -11.85
CA LYS A 251 -22.26 0.87 -12.96
C LYS A 251 -22.37 -0.58 -13.37
#